data_b30a4a8ce5c21d873ffda208e0f7fffa
#
_entry.id   b30a4a8ce5c21d873ffda208e0f7fffa
#
_cell.length_a   1.000
_cell.length_b   1.000
_cell.length_c   1.000
_cell.angle_alpha   90.00
_cell.angle_beta   90.00
_cell.angle_gamma   90.00
#
_symmetry.space_group_name_H-M   'P 1'
#
loop_
_entity.id
_entity.type
_entity.pdbx_description
1 polymer ?
#
loop_
_entity_poly.entity_id
_entity_poly.type
_entity_poly.pdbx_seq_one_letter_code
_entity_poly.pdbx_strand_id
1 'polypeptide(L)'
;FVFPFEKYDQKILKEAKKRPIRHLMINTNGIKLAQDKDFVRQLAEFKPGLEIYLQFDSLDDDVLLQIRAAKLAEIHNRALENLNYYDISTTLVTTLVKNVNDHQIGDILEFAAKQSCVRGVTFQPLELAGRVSSFGLENRITLSEVRRKICEQSNLFTLQDIIPVPCNPDALAMGYG
;
A
#
# COMPACT_ATOMS: atom_id res chain seq x y z
N PHE A 1 9.25 8.15 5.62
CA PHE A 1 10.27 8.72 4.75
C PHE A 1 10.16 8.02 3.42
N VAL A 2 9.52 8.66 2.45
CA VAL A 2 9.59 8.21 1.06
C VAL A 2 10.93 8.74 0.56
N PHE A 3 11.89 7.85 0.36
CA PHE A 3 13.12 8.21 -0.34
C PHE A 3 12.73 8.52 -1.78
N PRO A 4 13.10 9.69 -2.34
CA PRO A 4 12.94 9.91 -3.75
C PRO A 4 13.78 8.87 -4.49
N PHE A 5 13.12 8.09 -5.33
CA PHE A 5 13.74 7.10 -6.18
C PHE A 5 14.63 7.84 -7.19
N GLU A 6 15.91 7.94 -6.92
CA GLU A 6 16.89 8.57 -7.80
C GLU A 6 17.81 7.53 -8.48
N LYS A 7 18.72 8.00 -9.30
CA LYS A 7 19.66 7.24 -10.12
C LYS A 7 20.42 6.08 -9.41
N TYR A 8 20.43 6.06 -8.07
CA TYR A 8 21.10 5.01 -7.27
C TYR A 8 20.28 3.73 -7.12
N ASP A 9 18.98 3.78 -7.30
CA ASP A 9 18.08 2.69 -6.93
C ASP A 9 18.18 1.47 -7.83
N GLN A 10 18.45 1.68 -9.14
CA GLN A 10 18.69 0.57 -10.06
C GLN A 10 19.98 -0.20 -9.72
N LYS A 11 21.01 0.48 -9.24
CA LYS A 11 22.23 -0.20 -8.78
C LYS A 11 21.95 -1.05 -7.55
N ILE A 12 21.16 -0.52 -6.61
CA ILE A 12 20.74 -1.25 -5.40
C ILE A 12 19.92 -2.48 -5.80
N LEU A 13 18.94 -2.34 -6.68
CA LEU A 13 18.13 -3.45 -7.16
C LEU A 13 18.97 -4.52 -7.87
N LYS A 14 19.92 -4.11 -8.76
CA LYS A 14 20.84 -5.02 -9.43
C LYS A 14 21.73 -5.77 -8.43
N GLU A 15 22.25 -5.08 -7.43
CA GLU A 15 23.05 -5.73 -6.38
C GLU A 15 22.22 -6.64 -5.47
N ALA A 16 21.00 -6.24 -5.12
CA ALA A 16 20.08 -7.07 -4.36
C ALA A 16 19.73 -8.37 -5.09
N LYS A 17 19.50 -8.31 -6.40
CA LYS A 17 19.22 -9.50 -7.24
C LYS A 17 20.39 -10.50 -7.33
N LYS A 18 21.62 -10.07 -7.09
CA LYS A 18 22.78 -10.96 -7.01
C LYS A 18 22.86 -11.73 -5.67
N ARG A 19 22.04 -11.35 -4.70
CA ARG A 19 21.99 -11.96 -3.37
C ARG A 19 20.84 -12.98 -3.30
N PRO A 20 20.82 -13.89 -2.34
CA PRO A 20 19.73 -14.86 -2.14
C PRO A 20 18.46 -14.18 -1.59
N ILE A 21 18.09 -13.02 -2.12
CA ILE A 21 16.89 -12.25 -1.76
C ILE A 21 15.78 -12.67 -2.71
N ARG A 22 14.78 -13.35 -2.18
CA ARG A 22 13.66 -13.87 -2.97
C ARG A 22 12.62 -12.79 -3.31
N HIS A 23 12.50 -11.77 -2.46
CA HIS A 23 11.45 -10.76 -2.56
C HIS A 23 12.02 -9.37 -2.31
N LEU A 24 11.91 -8.51 -3.32
CA LEU A 24 12.32 -7.11 -3.26
C LEU A 24 11.08 -6.24 -3.24
N MET A 25 10.99 -5.34 -2.28
CA MET A 25 9.88 -4.40 -2.18
C MET A 25 10.36 -2.97 -2.32
N ILE A 26 9.61 -2.18 -3.08
CA ILE A 26 9.84 -0.74 -3.27
C ILE A 26 8.66 0.01 -2.70
N ASN A 27 8.88 0.78 -1.64
CA ASN A 27 7.87 1.68 -1.09
C ASN A 27 7.94 3.04 -1.79
N THR A 28 6.81 3.52 -2.34
CA THR A 28 6.76 4.74 -3.15
C THR A 28 5.40 5.44 -3.04
N ASN A 29 5.39 6.76 -3.25
CA ASN A 29 4.16 7.55 -3.42
C ASN A 29 3.62 7.54 -4.86
N GLY A 30 4.26 6.85 -5.78
CA GLY A 30 3.80 6.67 -7.15
C GLY A 30 4.16 7.79 -8.13
N ILE A 31 4.66 8.93 -7.69
CA ILE A 31 4.90 10.10 -8.57
C ILE A 31 5.81 9.73 -9.74
N LYS A 32 6.95 9.10 -9.48
CA LYS A 32 7.88 8.69 -10.54
C LYS A 32 7.31 7.59 -11.43
N LEU A 33 6.53 6.67 -10.86
CA LEU A 33 5.85 5.62 -11.63
C LEU A 33 4.81 6.19 -12.59
N ALA A 34 4.15 7.30 -12.22
CA ALA A 34 3.19 7.99 -13.06
C ALA A 34 3.84 8.79 -14.19
N GLN A 35 5.00 9.41 -13.92
CA GLN A 35 5.64 10.37 -14.82
C GLN A 35 6.65 9.74 -15.78
N ASP A 36 7.28 8.62 -15.41
CA ASP A 36 8.39 8.01 -16.12
C ASP A 36 8.07 6.54 -16.47
N LYS A 37 7.46 6.35 -17.65
CA LYS A 37 7.09 5.02 -18.15
C LYS A 37 8.33 4.15 -18.45
N ASP A 38 9.44 4.75 -18.88
CA ASP A 38 10.68 4.03 -19.11
C ASP A 38 11.28 3.50 -17.80
N PHE A 39 11.16 4.26 -16.73
CA PHE A 39 11.53 3.79 -15.40
C PHE A 39 10.71 2.56 -14.99
N VAL A 40 9.39 2.58 -15.21
CA VAL A 40 8.54 1.42 -14.92
C VAL A 40 8.91 0.21 -15.77
N ARG A 41 9.23 0.42 -17.06
CA ARG A 41 9.75 -0.65 -17.94
C ARG A 41 11.04 -1.27 -17.39
N GLN A 42 11.97 -0.44 -16.92
CA GLN A 42 13.21 -0.93 -16.32
C GLN A 42 12.97 -1.69 -15.00
N LEU A 43 11.97 -1.29 -14.20
CA LEU A 43 11.58 -2.04 -13.01
C LEU A 43 11.03 -3.43 -13.37
N ALA A 44 10.32 -3.55 -14.48
CA ALA A 44 9.79 -4.83 -14.93
C ALA A 44 10.89 -5.88 -15.23
N GLU A 45 12.14 -5.44 -15.53
CA GLU A 45 13.30 -6.32 -15.72
C GLU A 45 13.70 -7.07 -14.44
N PHE A 46 13.27 -6.59 -13.28
CA PHE A 46 13.54 -7.23 -11.99
C PHE A 46 12.50 -8.29 -11.57
N LYS A 47 11.50 -8.56 -12.41
CA LYS A 47 10.57 -9.69 -12.20
C LYS A 47 11.30 -11.03 -12.43
N PRO A 48 10.86 -12.15 -11.81
CA PRO A 48 9.92 -12.21 -10.69
C PRO A 48 10.55 -11.77 -9.36
N GLY A 49 9.70 -11.57 -8.34
CA GLY A 49 10.16 -11.26 -6.97
C GLY A 49 10.43 -9.78 -6.73
N LEU A 50 9.92 -8.90 -7.61
CA LEU A 50 9.78 -7.47 -7.36
C LEU A 50 8.32 -7.14 -7.03
N GLU A 51 8.09 -6.33 -6.01
CA GLU A 51 6.79 -5.81 -5.63
C GLU A 51 6.86 -4.32 -5.34
N ILE A 52 5.85 -3.59 -5.78
CA ILE A 52 5.67 -2.18 -5.47
C ILE A 52 4.71 -2.05 -4.29
N TYR A 53 5.15 -1.38 -3.24
CA TYR A 53 4.32 -0.89 -2.15
C TYR A 53 3.93 0.55 -2.45
N LEU A 54 2.76 0.71 -3.10
CA LEU A 54 2.24 2.00 -3.50
C LEU A 54 1.44 2.62 -2.36
N GLN A 55 1.90 3.75 -1.83
CA GLN A 55 1.11 4.52 -0.87
C GLN A 55 -0.16 5.04 -1.54
N PHE A 56 -1.31 4.56 -1.04
CA PHE A 56 -2.62 4.78 -1.64
C PHE A 56 -3.67 5.00 -0.54
N ASP A 57 -3.69 6.20 0.04
CA ASP A 57 -4.47 6.46 1.25
C ASP A 57 -5.94 6.79 0.98
N SER A 58 -6.30 7.17 -0.24
CA SER A 58 -7.65 7.53 -0.62
C SER A 58 -7.82 7.58 -2.14
N LEU A 59 -9.08 7.47 -2.58
CA LEU A 59 -9.53 7.75 -3.93
C LEU A 59 -9.85 9.24 -4.15
N ASP A 60 -9.93 10.02 -3.06
CA ASP A 60 -10.38 11.40 -3.03
C ASP A 60 -9.22 12.37 -2.74
N ASP A 61 -9.06 13.37 -3.60
CA ASP A 61 -8.01 14.38 -3.46
C ASP A 61 -8.15 15.26 -2.22
N ASP A 62 -9.36 15.49 -1.72
CA ASP A 62 -9.57 16.29 -0.50
C ASP A 62 -9.05 15.54 0.74
N VAL A 63 -9.26 14.22 0.78
CA VAL A 63 -8.70 13.35 1.80
C VAL A 63 -7.18 13.23 1.66
N LEU A 64 -6.67 13.11 0.43
CA LEU A 64 -5.22 13.07 0.16
C LEU A 64 -4.54 14.38 0.56
N LEU A 65 -5.16 15.53 0.35
CA LEU A 65 -4.67 16.82 0.83
C LEU A 65 -4.57 16.85 2.37
N GLN A 66 -5.54 16.29 3.06
CA GLN A 66 -5.55 16.25 4.52
C GLN A 66 -4.45 15.32 5.09
N ILE A 67 -4.23 14.16 4.47
CA ILE A 67 -3.27 13.14 4.96
C ILE A 67 -1.86 13.40 4.44
N ARG A 68 -1.70 13.83 3.17
CA ARG A 68 -0.42 13.92 2.46
C ARG A 68 -0.04 15.33 2.04
N ALA A 69 -0.92 16.31 2.25
CA ALA A 69 -0.75 17.69 1.79
C ALA A 69 -0.54 17.80 0.26
N ALA A 70 -1.09 16.86 -0.52
CA ALA A 70 -0.97 16.82 -1.98
C ALA A 70 -2.17 16.14 -2.63
N LYS A 71 -2.53 16.58 -3.83
CA LYS A 71 -3.51 15.91 -4.70
C LYS A 71 -2.80 14.81 -5.48
N LEU A 72 -3.13 13.58 -5.24
CA LEU A 72 -2.42 12.42 -5.78
C LEU A 72 -3.33 11.43 -6.53
N ALA A 73 -4.64 11.64 -6.58
CA ALA A 73 -5.58 10.70 -7.18
C ALA A 73 -5.24 10.40 -8.65
N GLU A 74 -5.00 11.43 -9.47
CA GLU A 74 -4.61 11.26 -10.87
C GLU A 74 -3.21 10.61 -11.01
N ILE A 75 -2.29 10.97 -10.13
CA ILE A 75 -0.93 10.38 -10.08
C ILE A 75 -1.02 8.88 -9.77
N HIS A 76 -1.82 8.50 -8.79
CA HIS A 76 -2.02 7.09 -8.44
C HIS A 76 -2.65 6.30 -9.60
N ASN A 77 -3.64 6.86 -10.28
CA ASN A 77 -4.25 6.22 -11.45
C ASN A 77 -3.23 5.99 -12.57
N ARG A 78 -2.45 7.01 -12.93
CA ARG A 78 -1.39 6.87 -13.95
C ARG A 78 -0.29 5.89 -13.54
N ALA A 79 0.09 5.90 -12.27
CA ALA A 79 1.06 4.93 -11.76
C ALA A 79 0.52 3.50 -11.91
N LEU A 80 -0.74 3.25 -11.55
CA LEU A 80 -1.38 1.95 -11.70
C LEU A 80 -1.58 1.55 -13.16
N GLU A 81 -1.90 2.47 -14.07
CA GLU A 81 -1.94 2.20 -15.52
C GLU A 81 -0.59 1.67 -16.01
N ASN A 82 0.51 2.32 -15.63
CA ASN A 82 1.85 1.89 -16.00
C ASN A 82 2.23 0.55 -15.35
N LEU A 83 1.88 0.32 -14.07
CA LEU A 83 2.12 -0.93 -13.37
C LEU A 83 1.30 -2.09 -13.96
N ASN A 84 0.03 -1.86 -14.31
CA ASN A 84 -0.82 -2.82 -15.01
C ASN A 84 -0.24 -3.19 -16.40
N TYR A 85 0.21 -2.19 -17.16
CA TYR A 85 0.78 -2.40 -18.49
C TYR A 85 2.00 -3.33 -18.47
N TYR A 86 2.86 -3.21 -17.47
CA TYR A 86 4.05 -4.05 -17.30
C TYR A 86 3.84 -5.25 -16.37
N ASP A 87 2.64 -5.45 -15.88
CA ASP A 87 2.26 -6.51 -14.92
C ASP A 87 3.25 -6.60 -13.75
N ILE A 88 3.48 -5.49 -13.06
CA ILE A 88 4.35 -5.46 -11.88
C ILE A 88 3.51 -5.64 -10.62
N SER A 89 3.77 -6.70 -9.87
CA SER A 89 3.08 -6.97 -8.61
C SER A 89 3.07 -5.75 -7.70
N THR A 90 1.89 -5.35 -7.25
CA THR A 90 1.68 -4.14 -6.47
C THR A 90 0.80 -4.43 -5.26
N THR A 91 1.19 -3.91 -4.10
CA THR A 91 0.34 -3.82 -2.92
C THR A 91 -0.01 -2.35 -2.67
N LEU A 92 -1.30 -2.05 -2.54
CA LEU A 92 -1.75 -0.73 -2.11
C LEU A 92 -1.58 -0.61 -0.60
N VAL A 93 -0.95 0.47 -0.15
CA VAL A 93 -0.69 0.73 1.27
C VAL A 93 -1.50 1.95 1.70
N THR A 94 -2.45 1.75 2.58
CA THR A 94 -3.38 2.77 3.05
C THR A 94 -3.17 3.05 4.52
N THR A 95 -2.75 4.26 4.85
CA THR A 95 -2.76 4.75 6.24
C THR A 95 -4.20 5.08 6.61
N LEU A 96 -4.75 4.35 7.57
CA LEU A 96 -6.12 4.57 8.03
C LEU A 96 -6.17 5.58 9.17
N VAL A 97 -6.96 6.62 8.95
CA VAL A 97 -7.23 7.69 9.91
C VAL A 97 -8.73 7.71 10.19
N LYS A 98 -9.11 7.41 11.44
CA LYS A 98 -10.51 7.36 11.86
C LYS A 98 -11.20 8.70 11.63
N ASN A 99 -12.42 8.66 11.10
CA ASN A 99 -13.25 9.80 10.69
C ASN A 99 -12.66 10.62 9.53
N VAL A 100 -11.63 10.14 8.83
CA VAL A 100 -11.03 10.80 7.67
C VAL A 100 -11.19 9.92 6.43
N ASN A 101 -10.58 8.73 6.40
CA ASN A 101 -10.64 7.81 5.25
C ASN A 101 -11.12 6.39 5.62
N ASP A 102 -11.45 6.12 6.85
CA ASP A 102 -11.90 4.81 7.32
C ASP A 102 -13.28 4.39 6.78
N HIS A 103 -14.01 5.32 6.16
CA HIS A 103 -15.23 5.06 5.42
C HIS A 103 -14.99 4.60 3.97
N GLN A 104 -13.76 4.69 3.47
CA GLN A 104 -13.39 4.31 2.10
C GLN A 104 -12.74 2.92 2.00
N ILE A 105 -12.69 2.15 3.09
CA ILE A 105 -12.06 0.82 3.11
C ILE A 105 -12.66 -0.09 2.03
N GLY A 106 -13.98 -0.13 1.91
CA GLY A 106 -14.68 -0.92 0.90
C GLY A 106 -14.37 -0.46 -0.53
N ASP A 107 -14.44 0.85 -0.78
CA ASP A 107 -14.19 1.44 -2.09
C ASP A 107 -12.74 1.17 -2.56
N ILE A 108 -11.78 1.26 -1.63
CA ILE A 108 -10.37 0.97 -1.92
C ILE A 108 -10.19 -0.52 -2.26
N LEU A 109 -10.84 -1.43 -1.55
CA LEU A 109 -10.79 -2.87 -1.84
C LEU A 109 -11.40 -3.18 -3.22
N GLU A 110 -12.56 -2.62 -3.52
CA GLU A 110 -13.21 -2.80 -4.82
C GLU A 110 -12.41 -2.19 -5.97
N PHE A 111 -11.79 -1.03 -5.74
CA PHE A 111 -10.88 -0.43 -6.70
C PHE A 111 -9.66 -1.32 -6.93
N ALA A 112 -9.04 -1.82 -5.85
CA ALA A 112 -7.89 -2.71 -5.91
C ALA A 112 -8.18 -4.00 -6.67
N ALA A 113 -9.34 -4.61 -6.44
CA ALA A 113 -9.77 -5.85 -7.10
C ALA A 113 -9.92 -5.70 -8.64
N LYS A 114 -10.12 -4.47 -9.14
CA LYS A 114 -10.21 -4.18 -10.58
C LYS A 114 -8.84 -3.99 -11.24
N GLN A 115 -7.76 -3.89 -10.46
CA GLN A 115 -6.41 -3.66 -10.99
C GLN A 115 -5.67 -4.99 -11.15
N SER A 116 -5.30 -5.35 -12.37
CA SER A 116 -4.66 -6.65 -12.65
C SER A 116 -3.29 -6.81 -11.98
N CYS A 117 -2.55 -5.72 -11.76
CA CYS A 117 -1.25 -5.75 -11.10
C CYS A 117 -1.35 -5.80 -9.55
N VAL A 118 -2.50 -5.45 -8.96
CA VAL A 118 -2.65 -5.38 -7.51
C VAL A 118 -2.88 -6.78 -6.94
N ARG A 119 -2.05 -7.15 -5.96
CA ARG A 119 -2.07 -8.45 -5.28
C ARG A 119 -2.63 -8.36 -3.86
N GLY A 120 -2.72 -7.16 -3.31
CA GLY A 120 -3.25 -6.96 -1.97
C GLY A 120 -3.40 -5.50 -1.59
N VAL A 121 -4.08 -5.28 -0.47
CA VAL A 121 -4.19 -3.99 0.19
C VAL A 121 -3.72 -4.15 1.63
N THR A 122 -2.82 -3.28 2.05
CA THR A 122 -2.35 -3.21 3.44
C THR A 122 -2.96 -1.99 4.11
N PHE A 123 -3.84 -2.20 5.07
CA PHE A 123 -4.38 -1.15 5.91
C PHE A 123 -3.49 -0.96 7.14
N GLN A 124 -2.96 0.24 7.31
CA GLN A 124 -2.09 0.61 8.42
C GLN A 124 -2.81 1.65 9.29
N PRO A 125 -3.33 1.26 10.47
CA PRO A 125 -3.86 2.23 11.42
C PRO A 125 -2.84 3.33 11.73
N LEU A 126 -3.31 4.58 11.77
CA LEU A 126 -2.45 5.72 12.11
C LEU A 126 -1.84 5.52 13.49
N GLU A 127 -0.53 5.60 13.57
CA GLU A 127 0.21 5.68 14.83
C GLU A 127 0.64 7.12 15.10
N LEU A 128 0.39 7.58 16.33
CA LEU A 128 0.76 8.93 16.78
C LEU A 128 2.24 8.97 17.18
N ALA A 129 3.11 8.76 16.19
CA ALA A 129 4.56 8.76 16.37
C ALA A 129 5.24 9.68 15.34
N GLY A 130 6.32 10.34 15.72
CA GLY A 130 7.08 11.20 14.83
C GLY A 130 6.39 12.54 14.53
N ARG A 131 6.24 12.88 13.24
CA ARG A 131 5.75 14.21 12.81
C ARG A 131 4.22 14.24 12.58
N VAL A 132 3.46 13.65 13.48
CA VAL A 132 1.99 13.64 13.40
C VAL A 132 1.47 14.81 14.23
N SER A 133 1.28 15.98 13.61
CA SER A 133 0.77 17.19 14.29
C SER A 133 -0.71 17.47 14.02
N SER A 134 -1.29 16.84 12.99
CA SER A 134 -2.65 17.16 12.51
C SER A 134 -3.73 16.21 13.03
N PHE A 135 -3.36 15.16 13.76
CA PHE A 135 -4.28 14.10 14.22
C PHE A 135 -4.09 13.83 15.71
N GLY A 136 -5.17 13.48 16.40
CA GLY A 136 -5.22 13.17 17.83
C GLY A 136 -5.59 11.71 18.13
N LEU A 137 -5.78 11.40 19.40
CA LEU A 137 -6.19 10.06 19.84
C LEU A 137 -7.53 9.64 19.27
N GLU A 138 -8.43 10.58 18.99
CA GLU A 138 -9.73 10.38 18.36
C GLU A 138 -9.63 9.85 16.92
N ASN A 139 -8.50 10.06 16.27
CA ASN A 139 -8.24 9.58 14.91
C ASN A 139 -7.62 8.17 14.86
N ARG A 140 -7.44 7.54 16.02
CA ARG A 140 -6.96 6.15 16.08
C ARG A 140 -8.08 5.18 15.73
N ILE A 141 -7.74 4.18 14.92
CA ILE A 141 -8.58 3.04 14.60
C ILE A 141 -7.89 1.75 15.06
N THR A 142 -8.65 0.83 15.65
CA THR A 142 -8.11 -0.48 16.07
C THR A 142 -8.16 -1.50 14.93
N LEU A 143 -7.32 -2.53 15.01
CA LEU A 143 -7.35 -3.64 14.03
C LEU A 143 -8.72 -4.34 14.00
N SER A 144 -9.39 -4.46 15.16
CA SER A 144 -10.74 -5.03 15.23
C SER A 144 -11.78 -4.16 14.51
N GLU A 145 -11.66 -2.83 14.61
CA GLU A 145 -12.52 -1.91 13.85
C GLU A 145 -12.23 -2.01 12.34
N VAL A 146 -10.96 -2.10 11.94
CA VAL A 146 -10.58 -2.29 10.52
C VAL A 146 -11.20 -3.57 9.97
N ARG A 147 -11.03 -4.69 10.68
CA ARG A 147 -11.62 -5.98 10.31
C ARG A 147 -13.13 -5.90 10.13
N ARG A 148 -13.83 -5.27 11.07
CA ARG A 148 -15.28 -5.08 11.02
C ARG A 148 -15.67 -4.24 9.80
N LYS A 149 -14.99 -3.10 9.58
CA LYS A 149 -15.27 -2.19 8.46
C LYS A 149 -15.01 -2.83 7.09
N ILE A 150 -14.01 -3.69 6.95
CA ILE A 150 -13.78 -4.47 5.72
C ILE A 150 -15.03 -5.28 5.37
N CYS A 151 -15.60 -5.98 6.34
CA CYS A 151 -16.79 -6.82 6.13
C CYS A 151 -18.09 -6.02 5.98
N GLU A 152 -18.18 -4.83 6.61
CA GLU A 152 -19.37 -3.97 6.51
C GLU A 152 -19.42 -3.16 5.21
N GLN A 153 -18.27 -2.79 4.67
CA GLN A 153 -18.15 -1.87 3.52
C GLN A 153 -17.87 -2.60 2.20
N SER A 154 -17.52 -3.89 2.22
CA SER A 154 -17.22 -4.66 1.02
C SER A 154 -17.82 -6.06 1.11
N ASN A 155 -18.30 -6.56 -0.02
CA ASN A 155 -18.78 -7.94 -0.16
C ASN A 155 -17.67 -8.93 -0.56
N LEU A 156 -16.42 -8.46 -0.68
CA LEU A 156 -15.28 -9.29 -1.09
C LEU A 156 -14.80 -10.24 0.01
N PHE A 157 -15.06 -9.89 1.28
CA PHE A 157 -14.57 -10.64 2.44
C PHE A 157 -15.66 -10.81 3.50
N THR A 158 -15.62 -11.95 4.16
CA THR A 158 -16.39 -12.24 5.39
C THR A 158 -15.45 -12.25 6.60
N LEU A 159 -16.00 -12.25 7.80
CA LEU A 159 -15.19 -12.34 9.03
C LEU A 159 -14.34 -13.62 9.10
N GLN A 160 -14.76 -14.68 8.41
CA GLN A 160 -14.04 -15.95 8.36
C GLN A 160 -12.83 -15.92 7.44
N ASP A 161 -12.81 -15.01 6.45
CA ASP A 161 -11.70 -14.86 5.51
C ASP A 161 -10.53 -14.06 6.11
N ILE A 162 -10.79 -13.31 7.21
CA ILE A 162 -9.79 -12.46 7.85
C ILE A 162 -9.26 -13.15 9.11
N ILE A 163 -8.14 -13.85 8.94
CA ILE A 163 -7.51 -14.62 10.02
C ILE A 163 -6.43 -13.76 10.69
N PRO A 164 -6.44 -13.63 12.04
CA PRO A 164 -5.36 -12.95 12.74
C PRO A 164 -4.08 -13.80 12.66
N VAL A 165 -3.08 -13.28 11.97
CA VAL A 165 -1.75 -13.91 11.84
C VAL A 165 -0.73 -13.02 12.53
N PRO A 166 0.08 -13.53 13.46
CA PRO A 166 1.14 -12.75 14.08
C PRO A 166 2.22 -12.40 13.06
N CYS A 167 2.82 -11.22 13.18
CA CYS A 167 3.93 -10.77 12.31
C CYS A 167 5.19 -11.66 12.43
N ASN A 168 5.36 -12.32 13.57
CA ASN A 168 6.44 -13.28 13.77
C ASN A 168 5.93 -14.71 13.53
N PRO A 169 6.43 -15.42 12.49
CA PRO A 169 6.01 -16.79 12.22
C PRO A 169 6.28 -17.75 13.39
N ASP A 170 7.31 -17.49 14.18
CA ASP A 170 7.65 -18.31 15.35
C ASP A 170 6.64 -18.15 16.49
N ALA A 171 5.84 -17.07 16.48
CA ALA A 171 4.77 -16.83 17.45
C ALA A 171 3.45 -17.53 17.10
N LEU A 172 3.33 -18.17 15.95
CA LEU A 172 2.13 -18.92 15.54
C LEU A 172 1.75 -20.03 16.53
N ALA A 173 2.71 -20.58 17.24
CA ALA A 173 2.47 -21.61 18.26
C ALA A 173 1.84 -21.08 19.56
N MET A 174 1.78 -19.77 19.78
CA MET A 174 1.33 -19.16 21.03
C MET A 174 -0.02 -18.43 20.93
N GLY A 175 -0.65 -18.38 19.78
CA GLY A 175 -1.74 -17.45 19.49
C GLY A 175 -3.15 -18.02 19.45
N TYR A 176 -3.34 -19.30 19.57
CA TYR A 176 -4.67 -19.91 19.44
C TYR A 176 -4.97 -20.76 20.69
N GLY A 177 -5.31 -20.05 21.73
CA GLY A 177 -5.96 -20.61 22.90
C GLY A 177 -7.40 -20.14 22.97
#